data_17b61fd5f3b19545a6ae31deff095f16
#
_entry.id   17b61fd5f3b19545a6ae31deff095f16
#
_cell.length_a   1.000
_cell.length_b   1.000
_cell.length_c   1.000
_cell.angle_alpha   90.00
_cell.angle_beta   90.00
_cell.angle_gamma   90.00
#
_symmetry.space_group_name_H-M   'P 1'
#
loop_
_entity.id
_entity.type
_entity.pdbx_description
1 polymer ?
#
loop_
_entity_poly.entity_id
_entity_poly.type
_entity_poly.pdbx_seq_one_letter_code
_entity_poly.pdbx_strand_id
1 'polypeptide(L)'
;EYDQGAAGEAKQKFEEFVREHPEAALSKEAEKNISVLRNKEAQSNYEIAVFYEKQKAFDAACVYYEEVINSYRDTVWAQKAGAKLEALEKKKWKK
;
A
#
# COMPACT_ATOMS: atom_id res chain seq x y z
N GLU A 1 -2.02 1.75 -17.81
CA GLU A 1 -0.81 2.17 -17.15
C GLU A 1 -1.11 2.92 -15.86
N TYR A 2 -0.53 2.49 -14.82
CA TYR A 2 -0.89 2.95 -13.52
C TYR A 2 0.14 3.94 -12.99
N ASP A 3 -0.32 5.16 -12.72
CA ASP A 3 0.57 6.24 -12.29
C ASP A 3 0.52 6.42 -10.79
N GLN A 4 1.48 5.82 -10.11
CA GLN A 4 1.63 5.98 -8.67
C GLN A 4 2.42 7.25 -8.32
N GLY A 5 3.14 7.81 -9.28
CA GLY A 5 4.04 8.92 -9.01
C GLY A 5 3.32 10.15 -8.50
N ALA A 6 2.20 10.52 -9.15
CA ALA A 6 1.47 11.71 -8.76
C ALA A 6 0.94 11.59 -7.33
N ALA A 7 0.38 10.42 -6.98
CA ALA A 7 -0.14 10.21 -5.64
C ALA A 7 0.99 10.22 -4.62
N GLY A 8 2.15 9.66 -4.97
CA GLY A 8 3.29 9.65 -4.09
C GLY A 8 3.81 11.04 -3.80
N GLU A 9 3.86 11.89 -4.84
CA GLU A 9 4.31 13.26 -4.65
C GLU A 9 3.36 14.04 -3.76
N ALA A 10 2.06 13.86 -3.95
CA ALA A 10 1.08 14.54 -3.12
C ALA A 10 1.22 14.12 -1.67
N LYS A 11 1.43 12.84 -1.44
CA LYS A 11 1.62 12.33 -0.10
C LYS A 11 2.84 12.97 0.56
N GLN A 12 3.95 13.05 -0.18
CA GLN A 12 5.16 13.64 0.35
C GLN A 12 4.97 15.10 0.72
N LYS A 13 4.27 15.86 -0.11
CA LYS A 13 4.05 17.26 0.17
C LYS A 13 3.20 17.46 1.41
N PHE A 14 2.18 16.63 1.60
CA PHE A 14 1.39 16.69 2.82
C PHE A 14 2.22 16.34 4.03
N GLU A 15 3.07 15.33 3.91
CA GLU A 15 3.93 14.93 5.03
C GLU A 15 4.89 16.04 5.40
N GLU A 16 5.47 16.71 4.42
CA GLU A 16 6.36 17.83 4.68
C GLU A 16 5.61 18.97 5.37
N PHE A 17 4.42 19.28 4.89
CA PHE A 17 3.62 20.34 5.47
C PHE A 17 3.32 20.06 6.94
N VAL A 18 2.90 18.84 7.24
CA VAL A 18 2.58 18.47 8.62
C VAL A 18 3.82 18.56 9.50
N ARG A 19 4.97 18.14 8.97
CA ARG A 19 6.20 18.17 9.73
C ARG A 19 6.64 19.59 10.06
N GLU A 20 6.48 20.51 9.10
CA GLU A 20 6.91 21.88 9.29
C GLU A 20 5.90 22.73 10.05
N HIS A 21 4.64 22.34 10.03
CA HIS A 21 3.57 23.11 10.65
C HIS A 21 2.67 22.24 11.51
N PRO A 22 3.26 21.58 12.51
CA PRO A 22 2.47 20.61 13.28
C PRO A 22 1.33 21.26 14.08
N GLU A 23 1.42 22.56 14.33
CA GLU A 23 0.42 23.24 15.14
C GLU A 23 -0.65 23.90 14.28
N ALA A 24 -0.49 23.91 12.97
CA ALA A 24 -1.47 24.54 12.12
C ALA A 24 -2.76 23.72 12.11
N ALA A 25 -3.88 24.44 12.03
CA ALA A 25 -5.17 23.77 11.97
C ALA A 25 -5.24 22.84 10.77
N LEU A 26 -4.55 23.18 9.68
CA LEU A 26 -4.53 22.37 8.47
C LEU A 26 -3.76 21.09 8.63
N SER A 27 -2.93 20.97 9.66
CA SER A 27 -2.12 19.75 9.83
C SER A 27 -2.99 18.53 10.04
N LYS A 28 -4.07 18.64 10.78
CA LYS A 28 -4.96 17.50 10.97
C LYS A 28 -5.61 17.07 9.67
N GLU A 29 -6.02 18.05 8.88
CA GLU A 29 -6.61 17.75 7.59
C GLU A 29 -5.58 17.13 6.67
N ALA A 30 -4.34 17.63 6.72
CA ALA A 30 -3.27 17.08 5.91
C ALA A 30 -2.99 15.64 6.31
N GLU A 31 -2.97 15.34 7.61
CA GLU A 31 -2.77 13.98 8.08
C GLU A 31 -3.87 13.05 7.57
N LYS A 32 -5.10 13.54 7.59
CA LYS A 32 -6.22 12.77 7.10
C LYS A 32 -6.06 12.49 5.61
N ASN A 33 -5.62 13.49 4.85
CA ASN A 33 -5.41 13.33 3.42
C ASN A 33 -4.29 12.34 3.13
N ILE A 34 -3.23 12.38 3.93
CA ILE A 34 -2.15 11.42 3.80
C ILE A 34 -2.69 10.01 4.03
N SER A 35 -3.49 9.83 5.06
CA SER A 35 -4.06 8.53 5.36
C SER A 35 -4.93 8.01 4.22
N VAL A 36 -5.75 8.89 3.63
CA VAL A 36 -6.58 8.51 2.50
C VAL A 36 -5.72 8.08 1.31
N LEU A 37 -4.68 8.85 1.03
CA LEU A 37 -3.80 8.52 -0.09
C LEU A 37 -3.08 7.20 0.15
N ARG A 38 -2.59 6.98 1.37
CA ARG A 38 -1.91 5.75 1.69
C ARG A 38 -2.83 4.54 1.52
N ASN A 39 -4.09 4.69 1.95
CA ASN A 39 -5.05 3.60 1.78
C ASN A 39 -5.30 3.31 0.31
N LYS A 40 -5.41 4.36 -0.51
CA LYS A 40 -5.62 4.16 -1.93
C LYS A 40 -4.43 3.47 -2.60
N GLU A 41 -3.22 3.90 -2.23
CA GLU A 41 -2.03 3.28 -2.79
C GLU A 41 -1.92 1.82 -2.38
N ALA A 42 -2.21 1.55 -1.11
CA ALA A 42 -2.16 0.18 -0.62
C ALA A 42 -3.18 -0.69 -1.33
N GLN A 43 -4.39 -0.16 -1.50
CA GLN A 43 -5.44 -0.90 -2.19
C GLN A 43 -5.03 -1.21 -3.63
N SER A 44 -4.45 -0.22 -4.32
CA SER A 44 -4.01 -0.42 -5.70
C SER A 44 -2.98 -1.53 -5.80
N ASN A 45 -1.98 -1.50 -4.92
CA ASN A 45 -0.96 -2.53 -4.95
C ASN A 45 -1.53 -3.89 -4.60
N TYR A 46 -2.47 -3.91 -3.67
CA TYR A 46 -3.14 -5.16 -3.32
C TYR A 46 -3.90 -5.73 -4.52
N GLU A 47 -4.61 -4.87 -5.24
CA GLU A 47 -5.38 -5.32 -6.40
C GLU A 47 -4.47 -5.81 -7.53
N ILE A 48 -3.32 -5.18 -7.70
CA ILE A 48 -2.34 -5.65 -8.68
C ILE A 48 -1.85 -7.03 -8.27
N ALA A 49 -1.59 -7.24 -7.00
CA ALA A 49 -1.16 -8.54 -6.51
C ALA A 49 -2.22 -9.61 -6.78
N VAL A 50 -3.49 -9.26 -6.53
CA VAL A 50 -4.59 -10.19 -6.80
C VAL A 50 -4.65 -10.54 -8.29
N PHE A 51 -4.44 -9.54 -9.14
CA PHE A 51 -4.42 -9.78 -10.57
C PHE A 51 -3.37 -10.82 -10.93
N TYR A 52 -2.14 -10.64 -10.41
CA TYR A 52 -1.08 -11.60 -10.72
C TYR A 52 -1.35 -12.96 -10.11
N GLU A 53 -1.96 -12.98 -8.94
CA GLU A 53 -2.33 -14.25 -8.33
C GLU A 53 -3.29 -15.03 -9.21
N LYS A 54 -4.26 -14.34 -9.80
CA LYS A 54 -5.22 -14.97 -10.68
C LYS A 54 -4.56 -15.47 -11.96
N GLN A 55 -3.49 -14.81 -12.38
CA GLN A 55 -2.72 -15.26 -13.54
C GLN A 55 -1.75 -16.38 -13.17
N LYS A 56 -1.74 -16.78 -11.91
CA LYS A 56 -0.82 -17.78 -11.37
C LYS A 56 0.64 -17.34 -11.45
N ALA A 57 0.85 -16.03 -11.57
CA ALA A 57 2.19 -15.45 -11.48
C ALA A 57 2.47 -15.17 -10.01
N PHE A 58 2.72 -16.23 -9.25
CA PHE A 58 2.76 -16.15 -7.81
C PHE A 58 3.95 -15.33 -7.30
N ASP A 59 5.08 -15.39 -7.98
CA ASP A 59 6.23 -14.60 -7.57
C ASP A 59 5.93 -13.11 -7.66
N ALA A 60 5.29 -12.71 -8.77
CA ALA A 60 4.92 -11.31 -8.93
C ALA A 60 3.88 -10.90 -7.90
N ALA A 61 2.91 -11.76 -7.65
CA ALA A 61 1.89 -11.46 -6.64
C ALA A 61 2.53 -11.25 -5.28
N CYS A 62 3.49 -12.09 -4.93
CA CYS A 62 4.16 -11.96 -3.64
C CYS A 62 4.90 -10.64 -3.52
N VAL A 63 5.53 -10.18 -4.59
CA VAL A 63 6.24 -8.90 -4.57
C VAL A 63 5.27 -7.77 -4.21
N TYR A 64 4.11 -7.74 -4.83
CA TYR A 64 3.15 -6.67 -4.57
C TYR A 64 2.51 -6.81 -3.20
N TYR A 65 2.23 -8.03 -2.75
CA TYR A 65 1.72 -8.21 -1.39
C TYR A 65 2.74 -7.75 -0.36
N GLU A 66 4.02 -8.08 -0.58
CA GLU A 66 5.06 -7.63 0.34
C GLU A 66 5.20 -6.11 0.35
N GLU A 67 5.02 -5.50 -0.81
CA GLU A 67 5.07 -4.04 -0.88
C GLU A 67 3.99 -3.42 0.00
N VAL A 68 2.77 -3.98 -0.06
CA VAL A 68 1.69 -3.47 0.78
C VAL A 68 2.04 -3.62 2.26
N ILE A 69 2.59 -4.77 2.63
CA ILE A 69 2.94 -5.02 4.03
C ILE A 69 4.04 -4.07 4.49
N ASN A 70 5.06 -3.88 3.67
CA ASN A 70 6.23 -3.11 4.10
C ASN A 70 6.00 -1.61 4.05
N SER A 71 5.30 -1.12 3.04
CA SER A 71 5.15 0.31 2.82
C SER A 71 3.87 0.87 3.41
N TYR A 72 2.88 0.04 3.69
CA TYR A 72 1.57 0.52 4.14
C TYR A 72 1.08 -0.26 5.34
N ARG A 73 1.97 -0.44 6.31
CA ARG A 73 1.68 -1.26 7.50
C ARG A 73 0.47 -0.82 8.28
N ASP A 74 0.18 0.47 8.22
CA ASP A 74 -0.87 1.07 9.01
C ASP A 74 -2.23 0.98 8.33
N THR A 75 -2.32 0.25 7.23
CA THR A 75 -3.58 0.11 6.51
C THR A 75 -4.15 -1.29 6.69
N VAL A 76 -5.46 -1.39 6.50
CA VAL A 76 -6.13 -2.69 6.56
C VAL A 76 -5.63 -3.61 5.44
N TRP A 77 -5.15 -3.01 4.35
CA TRP A 77 -4.66 -3.79 3.21
C TRP A 77 -3.40 -4.57 3.55
N ALA A 78 -2.58 -4.03 4.47
CA ALA A 78 -1.40 -4.76 4.91
C ALA A 78 -1.79 -6.07 5.60
N GLN A 79 -2.85 -6.04 6.40
CA GLN A 79 -3.32 -7.25 7.05
C GLN A 79 -3.84 -8.25 6.04
N LYS A 80 -4.61 -7.78 5.07
CA LYS A 80 -5.13 -8.65 4.03
C LYS A 80 -4.00 -9.23 3.19
N ALA A 81 -3.01 -8.40 2.86
CA ALA A 81 -1.87 -8.86 2.08
C ALA A 81 -1.07 -9.91 2.84
N GLY A 82 -0.94 -9.73 4.15
CA GLY A 82 -0.24 -10.72 4.96
C GLY A 82 -0.89 -12.09 4.90
N ALA A 83 -2.21 -12.12 5.01
CA ALA A 83 -2.93 -13.38 4.92
C ALA A 83 -2.77 -14.02 3.55
N LYS A 84 -2.82 -13.20 2.50
CA LYS A 84 -2.65 -13.70 1.15
C LYS A 84 -1.25 -14.24 0.93
N LEU A 85 -0.25 -13.50 1.41
CA LEU A 85 1.13 -13.91 1.26
C LEU A 85 1.39 -15.24 1.95
N GLU A 86 0.86 -15.39 3.15
CA GLU A 86 1.01 -16.63 3.89
C GLU A 86 0.40 -17.80 3.12
N ALA A 87 -0.78 -17.60 2.56
CA ALA A 87 -1.43 -18.64 1.79
C ALA A 87 -0.64 -19.00 0.53
N LEU A 88 -0.07 -17.99 -0.12
CA LEU A 88 0.72 -18.23 -1.32
C LEU A 88 2.01 -18.95 -1.02
N GLU A 89 2.65 -18.62 0.11
CA GLU A 89 3.87 -19.31 0.49
C GLU A 89 3.61 -20.79 0.75
N LYS A 90 2.49 -21.09 1.37
CA LYS A 90 2.12 -22.49 1.58
C LYS A 90 1.94 -23.20 0.24
N LYS A 91 1.32 -22.54 -0.72
CA LYS A 91 1.14 -23.12 -2.05
C LYS A 91 2.48 -23.37 -2.74
N LYS A 92 3.42 -22.44 -2.59
CA LYS A 92 4.72 -22.57 -3.24
C LYS A 92 5.48 -23.78 -2.72
N TRP A 93 5.37 -24.05 -1.43
CA TRP A 93 6.09 -25.17 -0.83
C TRP A 93 5.39 -26.50 -0.98
N LYS A 94 4.11 -26.46 -1.27
CA LYS A 94 3.33 -27.67 -1.41
C LYS A 94 3.39 -28.13 -2.85
N LYS A 95 3.98 -29.25 -3.07
CA LYS A 95 4.13 -29.82 -4.42
C LYS A 95 3.17 -30.95 -4.66
#